data_19bd1f15e6dc6a025156ec6b0e643d63
#
_entry.id   19bd1f15e6dc6a025156ec6b0e643d63
#
_cell.length_a   1.000
_cell.length_b   1.000
_cell.length_c   1.000
_cell.angle_alpha   90.00
_cell.angle_beta   90.00
_cell.angle_gamma   90.00
#
_symmetry.space_group_name_H-M   'P 1'
#
loop_
_entity.id
_entity.type
_entity.pdbx_description
1 polymer ?
#
loop_
_entity_poly.entity_id
_entity_poly.type
_entity_poly.pdbx_seq_one_letter_code
_entity_poly.pdbx_strand_id
1 'polypeptide(L)'
;MASVNRTLQFPSVLENIHIAEQLIDDVCAEFHVKEDYYGELLIAMTEAVNNAIVHGNKMDSSKSVTVHFTVAENNLRFTIEDEGPGFDYDNLP
;
A
#
# COMPACT_ATOMS: atom_id res chain seq x y z
N MET A 1 -19.00 -0.35 16.05
CA MET A 1 -18.21 0.78 15.59
C MET A 1 -18.01 0.76 14.08
N ALA A 2 -18.07 1.92 13.49
CA ALA A 2 -17.89 2.02 12.05
C ALA A 2 -16.43 1.75 11.67
N SER A 3 -16.21 0.97 10.65
CA SER A 3 -14.89 0.82 10.08
C SER A 3 -14.72 1.86 8.97
N VAL A 4 -13.48 2.25 8.72
CA VAL A 4 -13.14 3.17 7.63
C VAL A 4 -12.42 2.37 6.57
N ASN A 5 -12.89 2.47 5.33
CA ASN A 5 -12.28 1.82 4.18
C ASN A 5 -11.91 2.89 3.16
N ARG A 6 -10.69 2.85 2.68
CA ARG A 6 -10.23 3.74 1.61
C ARG A 6 -9.49 2.93 0.57
N THR A 7 -9.60 3.38 -0.66
CA THR A 7 -8.93 2.74 -1.79
C THR A 7 -8.25 3.81 -2.62
N LEU A 8 -6.98 3.57 -2.93
CA LEU A 8 -6.22 4.40 -3.86
C LEU A 8 -5.78 3.54 -5.02
N GLN A 9 -5.80 4.11 -6.21
CA GLN A 9 -5.31 3.44 -7.40
C GLN A 9 -4.45 4.40 -8.20
N PHE A 10 -3.32 3.95 -8.67
CA PHE A 10 -2.40 4.78 -9.45
C PHE A 10 -1.60 3.94 -10.43
N PRO A 11 -1.11 4.59 -11.53
CA PRO A 11 -0.27 3.88 -12.50
C PRO A 11 1.03 3.36 -11.92
N SER A 12 1.54 2.28 -12.49
CA SER A 12 2.73 1.58 -12.00
C SER A 12 4.01 2.26 -12.43
N VAL A 13 4.25 3.46 -11.94
CA VAL A 13 5.50 4.17 -12.14
C VAL A 13 6.10 4.49 -10.77
N LEU A 14 7.43 4.45 -10.68
CA LEU A 14 8.11 4.61 -9.39
C LEU A 14 7.82 5.94 -8.71
N GLU A 15 7.59 6.99 -9.50
CA GLU A 15 7.24 8.31 -8.95
C GLU A 15 6.01 8.25 -8.07
N ASN A 16 5.10 7.32 -8.32
CA ASN A 16 3.85 7.21 -7.59
C ASN A 16 4.00 6.59 -6.20
N ILE A 17 5.20 6.17 -5.83
CA ILE A 17 5.47 5.77 -4.44
C ILE A 17 5.14 6.93 -3.50
N HIS A 18 5.30 8.17 -3.96
CA HIS A 18 4.93 9.36 -3.16
C HIS A 18 3.45 9.37 -2.77
N ILE A 19 2.59 8.80 -3.60
CA ILE A 19 1.16 8.72 -3.28
C ILE A 19 0.95 7.81 -2.07
N ALA A 20 1.68 6.69 -2.02
CA ALA A 20 1.62 5.78 -0.89
C ALA A 20 2.19 6.42 0.38
N GLU A 21 3.30 7.16 0.26
CA GLU A 21 3.88 7.88 1.38
C GLU A 21 2.89 8.90 1.94
N GLN A 22 2.23 9.65 1.06
CA GLN A 22 1.24 10.63 1.48
C GLN A 22 0.05 9.96 2.19
N LEU A 23 -0.36 8.79 1.72
CA LEU A 23 -1.43 8.04 2.38
C LEU A 23 -1.05 7.69 3.81
N ILE A 24 0.18 7.24 4.02
CA ILE A 24 0.64 6.89 5.37
C ILE A 24 0.68 8.14 6.26
N ASP A 25 1.16 9.26 5.73
CA ASP A 25 1.18 10.52 6.49
C ASP A 25 -0.23 10.93 6.90
N ASP A 26 -1.18 10.86 5.97
CA ASP A 26 -2.56 11.26 6.22
C ASP A 26 -3.24 10.33 7.24
N VAL A 27 -3.03 9.04 7.10
CA VAL A 27 -3.61 8.04 7.98
C VAL A 27 -3.05 8.19 9.39
N CYS A 28 -1.74 8.34 9.51
CA CYS A 28 -1.11 8.46 10.82
C CYS A 28 -1.56 9.74 11.54
N ALA A 29 -1.75 10.82 10.80
CA ALA A 29 -2.25 12.07 11.38
C ALA A 29 -3.72 11.93 11.79
N GLU A 30 -4.55 11.37 10.91
CA GLU A 30 -5.99 11.27 11.14
C GLU A 30 -6.33 10.32 12.30
N PHE A 31 -5.63 9.21 12.41
CA PHE A 31 -5.92 8.20 13.42
C PHE A 31 -4.96 8.22 14.60
N HIS A 32 -4.14 9.25 14.70
CA HIS A 32 -3.21 9.46 15.83
C HIS A 32 -2.30 8.26 16.07
N VAL A 33 -1.74 7.72 15.00
CA VAL A 33 -0.80 6.60 15.09
C VAL A 33 0.50 7.10 15.73
N LYS A 34 1.03 6.31 16.67
CA LYS A 34 2.26 6.69 17.37
C LYS A 34 3.44 6.76 16.41
N GLU A 35 4.35 7.68 16.65
CA GLU A 35 5.55 7.85 15.85
C GLU A 35 6.36 6.55 15.71
N ASP A 36 6.36 5.74 16.76
CA ASP A 36 7.08 4.47 16.76
C ASP A 36 6.60 3.54 15.62
N TYR A 37 5.33 3.62 15.28
CA TYR A 37 4.76 2.79 14.24
C TYR A 37 4.80 3.45 12.87
N TYR A 38 4.90 4.77 12.82
CA TYR A 38 4.92 5.51 11.56
C TYR A 38 6.06 5.04 10.65
N GLY A 39 7.28 4.98 11.19
CA GLY A 39 8.44 4.57 10.40
C GLY A 39 8.31 3.15 9.86
N GLU A 40 7.83 2.23 10.69
CA GLU A 40 7.64 0.84 10.28
C GLU A 40 6.57 0.72 9.21
N LEU A 41 5.44 1.44 9.37
CA LEU A 41 4.38 1.44 8.38
C LEU A 41 4.85 2.03 7.06
N LEU A 42 5.62 3.13 7.11
CA LEU A 42 6.13 3.78 5.93
C LEU A 42 7.06 2.86 5.14
N ILE A 43 7.98 2.19 5.83
CA ILE A 43 8.91 1.26 5.21
C ILE A 43 8.15 0.09 4.58
N ALA A 44 7.26 -0.53 5.34
CA ALA A 44 6.49 -1.69 4.86
C ALA A 44 5.65 -1.32 3.64
N MET A 45 4.97 -0.17 3.69
CA MET A 45 4.13 0.28 2.59
C MET A 45 4.95 0.59 1.34
N THR A 46 6.05 1.32 1.49
CA THR A 46 6.87 1.69 0.33
C THR A 46 7.52 0.47 -0.30
N GLU A 47 7.95 -0.50 0.49
CA GLU A 47 8.49 -1.76 -0.05
C GLU A 47 7.42 -2.54 -0.79
N ALA A 48 6.22 -2.65 -0.22
CA ALA A 48 5.13 -3.39 -0.85
C ALA A 48 4.70 -2.73 -2.17
N VAL A 49 4.59 -1.40 -2.18
CA VAL A 49 4.24 -0.67 -3.39
C VAL A 49 5.34 -0.78 -4.44
N ASN A 50 6.60 -0.66 -4.03
CA ASN A 50 7.73 -0.83 -4.93
C ASN A 50 7.71 -2.22 -5.57
N ASN A 51 7.46 -3.26 -4.80
CA ASN A 51 7.36 -4.62 -5.31
C ASN A 51 6.21 -4.77 -6.28
N ALA A 52 5.07 -4.17 -6.00
CA ALA A 52 3.92 -4.20 -6.90
C ALA A 52 4.24 -3.51 -8.24
N ILE A 53 4.92 -2.37 -8.19
CA ILE A 53 5.29 -1.62 -9.40
C ILE A 53 6.35 -2.38 -10.21
N VAL A 54 7.43 -2.79 -9.57
CA VAL A 54 8.61 -3.34 -10.26
C VAL A 54 8.39 -4.80 -10.62
N HIS A 55 7.97 -5.61 -9.67
CA HIS A 55 7.88 -7.07 -9.86
C HIS A 55 6.49 -7.53 -10.28
N GLY A 56 5.46 -6.96 -9.73
CA GLY A 56 4.09 -7.32 -10.09
C GLY A 56 3.71 -6.82 -11.47
N ASN A 57 3.73 -5.51 -11.65
CA ASN A 57 3.34 -4.87 -12.91
C ASN A 57 4.50 -4.62 -13.87
N LYS A 58 5.72 -4.92 -13.47
CA LYS A 58 6.93 -4.78 -14.29
C LYS A 58 7.11 -3.37 -14.83
N MET A 59 6.77 -2.38 -14.02
CA MET A 59 6.86 -0.95 -14.36
C MET A 59 6.02 -0.55 -15.58
N ASP A 60 4.97 -1.30 -15.87
CA ASP A 60 4.08 -0.99 -16.98
C ASP A 60 3.08 0.08 -16.54
N SER A 61 3.22 1.28 -17.09
CA SER A 61 2.38 2.42 -16.72
C SER A 61 0.92 2.26 -17.14
N SER A 62 0.62 1.30 -18.01
CA SER A 62 -0.76 1.00 -18.39
C SER A 62 -1.47 0.15 -17.35
N LYS A 63 -0.73 -0.39 -16.40
CA LYS A 63 -1.27 -1.17 -15.29
C LYS A 63 -1.28 -0.35 -14.02
N SER A 64 -2.18 -0.69 -13.13
CA SER A 64 -2.36 0.07 -11.89
C SER A 64 -1.97 -0.74 -10.66
N VAL A 65 -1.56 -0.01 -9.64
CA VAL A 65 -1.42 -0.55 -8.28
C VAL A 65 -2.60 -0.03 -7.49
N THR A 66 -3.24 -0.90 -6.73
CA THR A 66 -4.36 -0.54 -5.88
C THR A 66 -3.98 -0.77 -4.43
N VAL A 67 -4.18 0.25 -3.61
CA VAL A 67 -3.94 0.16 -2.16
C VAL A 67 -5.29 0.26 -1.47
N HIS A 68 -5.63 -0.76 -0.71
CA HIS A 68 -6.82 -0.76 0.14
C HIS A 68 -6.38 -0.54 1.58
N PHE A 69 -7.06 0.35 2.25
CA PHE A 69 -6.77 0.67 3.62
C PHE A 69 -8.04 0.53 4.46
N THR A 70 -7.94 -0.19 5.57
CA THR A 70 -9.06 -0.40 6.47
C THR A 70 -8.64 -0.12 7.91
N VAL A 71 -9.46 0.65 8.61
CA VAL A 71 -9.33 0.85 10.05
C VAL A 71 -10.58 0.31 10.70
N ALA A 72 -10.42 -0.61 11.64
CA ALA A 72 -11.52 -1.16 12.42
C ALA A 72 -11.03 -1.30 13.85
N GLU A 73 -11.70 -0.63 14.77
CA GLU A 73 -11.30 -0.58 16.16
C GLU A 73 -9.87 -0.08 16.30
N ASN A 74 -8.93 -0.91 16.76
CA ASN A 74 -7.54 -0.54 16.90
C ASN A 74 -6.64 -1.18 15.86
N ASN A 75 -7.23 -1.71 14.79
CA ASN A 75 -6.49 -2.41 13.76
C ASN A 75 -6.42 -1.60 12.48
N LEU A 76 -5.20 -1.44 11.96
CA LEU A 76 -4.95 -0.88 10.64
C LEU A 76 -4.56 -2.03 9.72
N ARG A 77 -5.16 -2.07 8.54
CA ARG A 77 -4.83 -3.10 7.57
C ARG A 77 -4.64 -2.46 6.20
N PHE A 78 -3.55 -2.82 5.54
CA PHE A 78 -3.27 -2.42 4.17
C PHE A 78 -3.21 -3.65 3.29
N THR A 79 -3.78 -3.54 2.11
CA THR A 79 -3.65 -4.56 1.09
C THR A 79 -3.21 -3.88 -0.19
N ILE A 80 -2.17 -4.40 -0.82
CA ILE A 80 -1.64 -3.85 -2.07
C ILE A 80 -1.86 -4.89 -3.17
N GLU A 81 -2.52 -4.46 -4.25
CA GLU A 81 -2.80 -5.31 -5.40
C GLU A 81 -2.14 -4.76 -6.65
N ASP A 82 -1.62 -5.65 -7.49
CA ASP A 82 -1.13 -5.29 -8.82
C ASP A 82 -1.91 -6.06 -9.87
N GLU A 83 -1.70 -5.70 -11.15
CA GLU A 83 -2.36 -6.35 -12.28
C GLU A 83 -1.42 -7.27 -13.05
N GLY A 84 -0.24 -7.51 -12.50
CA GLY A 84 0.72 -8.39 -13.13
C GLY A 84 0.29 -9.85 -13.03
N PRO A 85 1.11 -10.76 -13.57
CA PRO A 85 0.84 -12.19 -13.40
C PRO A 85 0.90 -12.60 -11.93
N GLY A 86 1.38 -11.69 -11.10
CA GLY A 86 1.42 -11.84 -9.67
C GLY A 86 2.50 -12.80 -9.21
N PHE A 87 2.71 -12.78 -7.92
CA PHE A 87 3.48 -13.82 -7.27
C PHE A 87 2.50 -14.88 -6.82
N ASP A 88 2.87 -16.11 -7.04
CA ASP A 88 2.12 -17.22 -6.50
C ASP A 88 2.68 -17.47 -5.10
N TYR A 89 2.18 -16.75 -4.15
CA TYR A 89 2.66 -16.83 -2.76
C TYR A 89 2.46 -18.21 -2.16
N ASP A 90 1.46 -18.93 -2.63
CA ASP A 90 1.16 -20.26 -2.11
C ASP A 90 2.19 -21.30 -2.55
N ASN A 91 2.90 -21.03 -3.64
CA ASN A 91 3.90 -21.92 -4.20
C ASN A 91 5.34 -21.46 -3.97
N LEU A 92 5.55 -20.45 -3.14
CA LEU A 92 6.90 -20.03 -2.81
C LEU A 92 7.58 -21.08 -1.95
N PRO A 93 8.83 -21.38 -2.25
CA PRO A 93 9.58 -22.33 -1.45
C PRO A 93 9.84 -21.84 -0.03
#